data_d42fdc9c07e85c22f2c3ec68c543f1a1
#
_entry.id   d42fdc9c07e85c22f2c3ec68c543f1a1
#
_cell.length_a   1.000
_cell.length_b   1.000
_cell.length_c   1.000
_cell.angle_alpha   90.00
_cell.angle_beta   90.00
_cell.angle_gamma   90.00
#
_symmetry.space_group_name_H-M   'P 1'
#
loop_
_entity.id
_entity.type
_entity.pdbx_description
1 polymer ?
#
loop_
_entity_poly.entity_id
_entity_poly.type
_entity_poly.pdbx_seq_one_letter_code
_entity_poly.pdbx_strand_id
1 'polypeptide(L)'
;MFGPIDPTLKRNPFLTLSGLLALSLVLQSCNRDVQPSASTTKPALTAPAEVAGVPRAEDLFIDATESSQVGFRHVNGMTGEFYYPEVIGAGVALFDYDNDGKLDLLALQGTPLVPGKSTAAESGTCVAKLFRNDLVTDSAGKSLVKFTDVTQASGLCTHGYGMGVSVGDIDNDGFPDVFVTNFGAPNQLFRNKGNGTFIDITKAAGVAGNGHWGSSSTIFDFDRDGLLDIFVANYVDYRLEKNFKCYASTSARDYCAPSAYKPVPGILYRNRGNATFEDVSKKSGITQAFGAGLGVMAVDLNGDFWPDLYVANDGNPNQLWINQKNGSFKNEAALRGAAVNADGVPEAGMGMDIADFNGDGTDDIFLTHLTREKSTLFVNRGEGYFEDRSVETGVAAPSIPYTGFGTLFFDYDNDGWLDIVAVNGAVHNIEELRSAGDPHPLHQKKQLFHNLGNGRFAEATAGAGKVFGLSEVGRGLASG
;
A
#
# COMPACT_ATOMS: atom_id res chain seq x y z
N MET A 1 15.61 -6.32 58.68
CA MET A 1 14.86 -5.85 59.87
C MET A 1 13.46 -5.52 59.37
N PHE A 2 12.53 -6.40 59.76
CA PHE A 2 11.10 -6.26 59.48
C PHE A 2 10.46 -5.42 60.58
N GLY A 3 9.56 -4.51 60.22
CA GLY A 3 8.67 -3.83 61.15
C GLY A 3 7.25 -3.85 60.58
N PRO A 4 6.21 -4.06 61.41
CA PRO A 4 4.97 -4.70 61.01
C PRO A 4 3.85 -3.72 60.62
N ILE A 5 2.92 -4.32 59.88
CA ILE A 5 1.65 -3.79 59.34
C ILE A 5 0.65 -3.55 60.49
N ASP A 6 -0.02 -2.41 60.50
CA ASP A 6 -1.16 -2.11 61.37
C ASP A 6 -2.47 -2.18 60.56
N PRO A 7 -3.44 -3.01 60.97
CA PRO A 7 -4.74 -3.13 60.30
C PRO A 7 -5.87 -2.61 61.19
N THR A 8 -6.21 -1.33 61.07
CA THR A 8 -7.52 -0.86 61.59
C THR A 8 -7.96 0.41 60.86
N LEU A 9 -9.01 0.26 60.03
CA LEU A 9 -10.08 1.26 60.02
C LEU A 9 -11.34 0.72 59.33
N LYS A 10 -12.36 0.76 60.15
CA LYS A 10 -13.71 0.24 60.14
C LYS A 10 -14.55 0.59 58.91
N ARG A 11 -15.34 -0.40 58.50
CA ARG A 11 -16.61 -0.27 57.76
C ARG A 11 -17.64 0.50 58.59
N ASN A 12 -18.46 1.29 57.90
CA ASN A 12 -19.81 1.61 58.36
C ASN A 12 -20.80 1.59 57.17
N PRO A 13 -21.97 0.96 57.35
CA PRO A 13 -23.00 0.82 56.33
C PRO A 13 -24.21 1.76 56.61
N PHE A 14 -25.23 1.64 55.76
CA PHE A 14 -26.57 2.29 55.73
C PHE A 14 -26.64 3.57 54.92
N LEU A 15 -27.52 3.69 53.91
CA LEU A 15 -28.96 3.55 53.98
C LEU A 15 -29.58 3.35 52.56
N THR A 16 -30.50 2.45 52.50
CA THR A 16 -31.53 2.26 51.48
C THR A 16 -32.56 3.38 51.55
N LEU A 17 -33.05 3.86 50.42
CA LEU A 17 -34.46 4.29 50.31
C LEU A 17 -34.97 4.17 48.90
N SER A 18 -36.04 3.41 48.78
CA SER A 18 -36.90 3.13 47.63
C SER A 18 -37.73 4.36 47.28
N GLY A 19 -38.01 4.56 46.01
CA GLY A 19 -38.99 5.50 45.53
C GLY A 19 -39.52 5.09 44.15
N LEU A 20 -40.46 4.16 44.15
CA LEU A 20 -41.33 3.89 43.00
C LEU A 20 -42.29 5.09 42.83
N LEU A 21 -42.31 5.72 41.63
CA LEU A 21 -43.47 6.50 41.18
C LEU A 21 -43.93 5.91 39.88
N ALA A 22 -45.05 5.21 39.94
CA ALA A 22 -45.86 4.78 38.82
C ALA A 22 -46.62 6.00 38.27
N LEU A 23 -46.47 6.28 36.99
CA LEU A 23 -47.34 7.22 36.27
C LEU A 23 -48.04 6.45 35.16
N SER A 24 -49.28 6.10 35.44
CA SER A 24 -50.26 5.57 34.49
C SER A 24 -50.69 6.67 33.53
N LEU A 25 -50.48 6.54 32.24
CA LEU A 25 -51.09 7.34 31.22
C LEU A 25 -52.06 6.53 30.38
N VAL A 26 -53.28 7.04 30.39
CA VAL A 26 -54.50 6.54 29.77
C VAL A 26 -54.38 6.49 28.25
N LEU A 27 -54.63 5.31 27.67
CA LEU A 27 -54.86 5.15 26.25
C LEU A 27 -56.26 5.65 25.88
N GLN A 28 -56.34 6.76 25.16
CA GLN A 28 -57.54 7.12 24.41
C GLN A 28 -57.34 6.76 22.95
N SER A 29 -58.10 5.78 22.50
CA SER A 29 -58.23 5.41 21.09
C SER A 29 -59.05 6.45 20.35
N CYS A 30 -58.48 7.05 19.32
CA CYS A 30 -59.20 7.73 18.26
C CYS A 30 -59.01 7.00 16.95
N ASN A 31 -60.00 6.21 16.55
CA ASN A 31 -60.18 5.75 15.17
C ASN A 31 -60.39 6.98 14.28
N ARG A 32 -59.52 7.18 13.32
CA ARG A 32 -59.79 7.96 12.11
C ARG A 32 -59.37 7.12 10.90
N ASP A 33 -60.36 6.80 10.08
CA ASP A 33 -60.20 6.24 8.74
C ASP A 33 -59.29 7.21 7.92
N VAL A 34 -58.16 6.69 7.44
CA VAL A 34 -57.32 7.40 6.46
C VAL A 34 -57.36 6.56 5.17
N GLN A 35 -57.97 7.11 4.15
CA GLN A 35 -57.89 6.62 2.78
C GLN A 35 -56.45 6.57 2.29
N PRO A 36 -56.06 5.67 1.39
CA PRO A 36 -54.70 5.59 0.86
C PRO A 36 -54.49 6.75 -0.12
N SER A 37 -53.62 7.68 0.26
CA SER A 37 -53.12 8.71 -0.64
C SER A 37 -51.88 8.21 -1.38
N ALA A 38 -51.83 8.62 -2.62
CA ALA A 38 -50.90 8.34 -3.71
C ALA A 38 -49.44 8.16 -3.36
N SER A 39 -48.85 7.21 -4.08
CA SER A 39 -47.44 7.10 -4.55
C SER A 39 -46.53 8.26 -4.14
N THR A 40 -45.71 8.05 -3.12
CA THR A 40 -44.47 8.84 -2.92
C THR A 40 -43.39 8.24 -3.80
N THR A 41 -43.14 8.90 -4.93
CA THR A 41 -41.89 8.76 -5.69
C THR A 41 -40.71 8.99 -4.73
N LYS A 42 -39.83 7.97 -4.61
CA LYS A 42 -38.52 8.10 -4.00
C LYS A 42 -37.82 9.35 -4.58
N PRO A 43 -37.24 10.22 -3.76
CA PRO A 43 -36.39 11.28 -4.31
C PRO A 43 -35.25 10.61 -5.08
N ALA A 44 -35.08 10.96 -6.33
CA ALA A 44 -33.90 10.65 -7.11
C ALA A 44 -32.69 11.19 -6.33
N LEU A 45 -31.69 10.35 -6.07
CA LEU A 45 -30.39 10.80 -5.63
C LEU A 45 -29.91 11.84 -6.65
N THR A 46 -29.95 13.11 -6.28
CA THR A 46 -29.32 14.17 -7.05
C THR A 46 -27.83 13.87 -7.07
N ALA A 47 -27.27 13.84 -8.28
CA ALA A 47 -25.83 13.78 -8.47
C ALA A 47 -25.14 14.81 -7.58
N PRO A 48 -23.95 14.50 -7.03
CA PRO A 48 -23.20 15.47 -6.23
C PRO A 48 -23.06 16.78 -7.01
N ALA A 49 -23.20 17.90 -6.32
CA ALA A 49 -23.02 19.23 -6.92
C ALA A 49 -21.61 19.29 -7.55
N GLU A 50 -21.54 19.73 -8.81
CA GLU A 50 -20.27 20.01 -9.49
C GLU A 50 -19.44 20.95 -8.61
N VAL A 51 -18.24 20.48 -8.22
CA VAL A 51 -17.25 21.31 -7.55
C VAL A 51 -16.74 22.30 -8.61
N ALA A 52 -17.04 23.57 -8.41
CA ALA A 52 -16.54 24.63 -9.29
C ALA A 52 -15.02 24.74 -9.11
N GLY A 53 -14.26 24.47 -10.16
CA GLY A 53 -12.81 24.61 -10.17
C GLY A 53 -12.03 23.45 -10.83
N VAL A 54 -12.66 22.30 -11.06
CA VAL A 54 -11.99 21.21 -11.78
C VAL A 54 -12.04 21.47 -13.29
N PRO A 55 -10.91 21.57 -13.99
CA PRO A 55 -10.91 21.76 -15.45
C PRO A 55 -11.63 20.58 -16.13
N ARG A 56 -12.66 20.87 -16.91
CA ARG A 56 -13.20 19.93 -17.88
C ARG A 56 -12.27 19.89 -19.09
N ALA A 57 -11.15 19.17 -18.98
CA ALA A 57 -10.39 18.76 -20.14
C ALA A 57 -10.89 17.39 -20.60
N GLU A 58 -11.08 17.22 -21.89
CA GLU A 58 -11.32 15.90 -22.45
C GLU A 58 -10.15 14.98 -22.07
N ASP A 59 -10.43 13.95 -21.24
CA ASP A 59 -9.50 12.92 -20.80
C ASP A 59 -8.14 13.46 -20.24
N LEU A 60 -8.12 13.91 -18.98
CA LEU A 60 -6.89 14.24 -18.24
C LEU A 60 -5.91 13.06 -18.24
N PHE A 61 -6.43 11.85 -18.12
CA PHE A 61 -5.65 10.62 -18.20
C PHE A 61 -6.21 9.73 -19.33
N ILE A 62 -5.31 9.18 -20.12
CA ILE A 62 -5.62 8.26 -21.22
C ILE A 62 -4.97 6.90 -20.97
N ASP A 63 -5.62 5.83 -21.46
CA ASP A 63 -4.99 4.51 -21.53
C ASP A 63 -4.02 4.50 -22.74
N ALA A 64 -2.74 4.46 -22.43
CA ALA A 64 -1.68 4.41 -23.45
C ALA A 64 -1.12 2.99 -23.66
N THR A 65 -1.68 1.95 -23.05
CA THR A 65 -1.14 0.58 -23.09
C THR A 65 -0.87 0.09 -24.49
N GLU A 66 -1.84 0.20 -25.40
CA GLU A 66 -1.68 -0.22 -26.80
C GLU A 66 -0.76 0.71 -27.60
N SER A 67 -0.95 2.03 -27.45
CA SER A 67 -0.16 3.03 -28.21
C SER A 67 1.30 3.05 -27.81
N SER A 68 1.62 2.77 -26.56
CA SER A 68 2.98 2.66 -26.04
C SER A 68 3.62 1.28 -26.24
N GLN A 69 2.88 0.31 -26.76
CA GLN A 69 3.36 -1.06 -27.03
C GLN A 69 3.79 -1.85 -25.78
N VAL A 70 3.25 -1.52 -24.60
CA VAL A 70 3.46 -2.32 -23.37
C VAL A 70 2.66 -3.62 -23.48
N GLY A 71 3.31 -4.67 -23.97
CA GLY A 71 2.72 -6.01 -24.09
C GLY A 71 2.76 -6.79 -22.78
N PHE A 72 2.29 -6.20 -21.67
CA PHE A 72 2.29 -6.83 -20.36
C PHE A 72 0.88 -7.15 -19.89
N ARG A 73 0.69 -8.36 -19.39
CA ARG A 73 -0.51 -8.78 -18.69
C ARG A 73 -0.09 -9.47 -17.38
N HIS A 74 -0.50 -8.91 -16.27
CA HIS A 74 -0.24 -9.54 -14.97
C HIS A 74 -0.98 -10.86 -14.83
N VAL A 75 -0.28 -11.88 -14.32
CA VAL A 75 -0.83 -13.20 -14.00
C VAL A 75 -0.51 -13.50 -12.55
N ASN A 76 -1.53 -13.66 -11.73
CA ASN A 76 -1.40 -13.93 -10.30
C ASN A 76 -1.38 -15.44 -9.95
N GLY A 77 -1.37 -16.32 -10.94
CA GLY A 77 -1.34 -17.77 -10.73
C GLY A 77 -2.61 -18.37 -10.11
N MET A 78 -3.73 -17.63 -10.14
CA MET A 78 -5.01 -18.03 -9.53
C MET A 78 -5.45 -19.43 -10.00
N THR A 79 -5.77 -20.30 -9.04
CA THR A 79 -6.15 -21.70 -9.29
C THR A 79 -7.57 -22.03 -8.86
N GLY A 80 -8.26 -21.09 -8.18
CA GLY A 80 -9.56 -21.34 -7.52
C GLY A 80 -9.43 -21.98 -6.13
N GLU A 81 -8.21 -22.19 -5.63
CA GLU A 81 -7.94 -22.70 -4.27
C GLU A 81 -7.81 -21.58 -3.24
N PHE A 82 -7.91 -20.32 -3.66
CA PHE A 82 -7.83 -19.12 -2.82
C PHE A 82 -6.50 -19.06 -2.05
N TYR A 83 -5.39 -19.17 -2.75
CA TYR A 83 -4.08 -18.95 -2.18
C TYR A 83 -3.84 -17.48 -1.92
N TYR A 84 -3.36 -17.14 -0.74
CA TYR A 84 -3.28 -15.77 -0.27
C TYR A 84 -2.43 -14.84 -1.18
N PRO A 85 -1.30 -15.25 -1.77
CA PRO A 85 -0.56 -14.38 -2.69
C PRO A 85 -1.33 -13.94 -3.93
N GLU A 86 -2.35 -14.69 -4.36
CA GLU A 86 -3.17 -14.38 -5.55
C GLU A 86 -3.80 -12.98 -5.49
N VAL A 87 -4.03 -12.45 -4.28
CA VAL A 87 -4.74 -11.18 -4.06
C VAL A 87 -3.87 -10.04 -3.53
N ILE A 88 -2.61 -10.28 -3.19
CA ILE A 88 -1.72 -9.23 -2.69
C ILE A 88 -1.05 -8.46 -3.84
N GLY A 89 -0.77 -9.12 -4.95
CA GLY A 89 -0.32 -8.47 -6.18
C GLY A 89 1.18 -8.21 -6.24
N ALA A 90 1.58 -7.51 -7.30
CA ALA A 90 2.97 -7.28 -7.67
C ALA A 90 3.26 -5.79 -7.85
N GLY A 91 4.50 -5.42 -7.55
CA GLY A 91 5.01 -4.06 -7.68
C GLY A 91 5.37 -3.67 -9.11
N VAL A 92 5.59 -2.38 -9.30
CA VAL A 92 6.03 -1.75 -10.53
C VAL A 92 7.05 -0.67 -10.20
N ALA A 93 8.03 -0.43 -11.07
CA ALA A 93 8.97 0.68 -10.93
C ALA A 93 9.15 1.40 -12.27
N LEU A 94 9.34 2.72 -12.19
CA LEU A 94 9.80 3.57 -13.29
C LEU A 94 11.18 4.11 -12.91
N PHE A 95 12.19 3.88 -13.75
CA PHE A 95 13.57 4.34 -13.50
C PHE A 95 14.36 4.28 -14.80
N ASP A 96 15.35 5.14 -14.93
CA ASP A 96 16.26 5.18 -16.09
C ASP A 96 17.38 4.13 -15.89
N TYR A 97 17.19 2.92 -16.46
CA TYR A 97 18.12 1.81 -16.21
C TYR A 97 19.41 1.91 -17.04
N ASP A 98 19.39 2.61 -18.17
CA ASP A 98 20.54 2.74 -19.08
C ASP A 98 21.14 4.15 -19.14
N ASN A 99 20.65 5.06 -18.28
CA ASN A 99 21.08 6.46 -18.16
C ASN A 99 20.90 7.25 -19.47
N ASP A 100 19.81 6.98 -20.22
CA ASP A 100 19.49 7.72 -21.45
C ASP A 100 18.60 8.95 -21.20
N GLY A 101 18.22 9.20 -19.97
CA GLY A 101 17.38 10.33 -19.54
C GLY A 101 15.88 10.06 -19.68
N LYS A 102 15.47 8.82 -19.93
CA LYS A 102 14.06 8.41 -20.04
C LYS A 102 13.74 7.33 -19.01
N LEU A 103 12.58 7.43 -18.39
CA LEU A 103 12.15 6.43 -17.42
C LEU A 103 11.65 5.17 -18.11
N ASP A 104 12.24 4.05 -17.76
CA ASP A 104 11.90 2.72 -18.21
C ASP A 104 10.94 2.06 -17.22
N LEU A 105 10.23 1.03 -17.68
CA LEU A 105 9.19 0.36 -16.90
C LEU A 105 9.62 -1.06 -16.53
N LEU A 106 9.70 -1.34 -15.23
CA LEU A 106 9.83 -2.69 -14.69
C LEU A 106 8.51 -3.12 -14.06
N ALA A 107 7.88 -4.15 -14.61
CA ALA A 107 6.64 -4.73 -14.11
C ALA A 107 6.90 -6.13 -13.53
N LEU A 108 6.65 -6.30 -12.24
CA LEU A 108 6.77 -7.61 -11.59
C LEU A 108 5.60 -8.53 -11.96
N GLN A 109 5.82 -9.83 -11.81
CA GLN A 109 4.87 -10.85 -12.25
C GLN A 109 4.72 -11.95 -11.21
N GLY A 110 3.50 -12.46 -11.07
CA GLY A 110 3.24 -13.69 -10.36
C GLY A 110 3.68 -14.93 -11.17
N THR A 111 3.71 -16.06 -10.51
CA THR A 111 3.99 -17.37 -11.11
C THR A 111 2.91 -18.37 -10.75
N PRO A 112 2.81 -19.53 -11.43
CA PRO A 112 1.95 -20.61 -10.98
C PRO A 112 2.31 -21.03 -9.55
N LEU A 113 1.36 -20.90 -8.62
CA LEU A 113 1.55 -21.29 -7.22
C LEU A 113 1.58 -22.83 -7.06
N VAL A 114 0.88 -23.54 -7.93
CA VAL A 114 0.88 -25.01 -7.97
C VAL A 114 1.26 -25.48 -9.36
N PRO A 115 2.34 -26.28 -9.52
CA PRO A 115 2.74 -26.80 -10.82
C PRO A 115 1.60 -27.52 -11.55
N GLY A 116 1.40 -27.18 -12.81
CA GLY A 116 0.41 -27.82 -13.69
C GLY A 116 -1.06 -27.41 -13.45
N LYS A 117 -1.36 -26.54 -12.50
CA LYS A 117 -2.72 -26.04 -12.24
C LYS A 117 -2.99 -24.63 -12.76
N SER A 118 -1.96 -23.88 -13.11
CA SER A 118 -2.10 -22.51 -13.63
C SER A 118 -1.82 -22.48 -15.13
N THR A 119 -2.55 -21.60 -15.84
CA THR A 119 -2.30 -21.28 -17.26
C THR A 119 -1.16 -20.27 -17.44
N ALA A 120 -0.51 -19.85 -16.37
CA ALA A 120 0.56 -18.84 -16.39
C ALA A 120 1.93 -19.43 -16.67
N ALA A 121 2.74 -18.65 -17.34
CA ALA A 121 4.14 -18.79 -17.76
C ALA A 121 4.88 -20.10 -17.40
N GLU A 122 5.46 -20.72 -18.40
CA GLU A 122 6.30 -21.91 -18.26
C GLU A 122 7.49 -21.65 -17.32
N SER A 123 7.76 -22.60 -16.44
CA SER A 123 8.91 -22.55 -15.53
C SER A 123 10.21 -22.46 -16.36
N GLY A 124 11.03 -21.44 -16.08
CA GLY A 124 12.35 -21.27 -16.71
C GLY A 124 12.51 -20.00 -17.56
N THR A 125 11.44 -19.20 -17.73
CA THR A 125 11.51 -17.90 -18.37
C THR A 125 11.63 -16.79 -17.32
N CYS A 126 12.24 -15.66 -17.69
CA CYS A 126 12.24 -14.45 -16.87
C CYS A 126 10.78 -14.02 -16.62
N VAL A 127 10.42 -13.84 -15.35
CA VAL A 127 9.02 -13.64 -14.92
C VAL A 127 8.62 -12.19 -15.02
N ALA A 128 9.39 -11.27 -14.43
CA ALA A 128 9.18 -9.82 -14.58
C ALA A 128 9.50 -9.37 -16.01
N LYS A 129 9.03 -8.17 -16.35
CA LYS A 129 9.27 -7.55 -17.64
C LYS A 129 9.93 -6.17 -17.47
N LEU A 130 11.07 -5.98 -18.12
CA LEU A 130 11.71 -4.67 -18.28
C LEU A 130 11.45 -4.15 -19.69
N PHE A 131 10.85 -2.96 -19.75
CA PHE A 131 10.55 -2.27 -20.98
C PHE A 131 11.36 -0.98 -21.05
N ARG A 132 12.21 -0.86 -22.08
CA ARG A 132 12.95 0.37 -22.35
C ARG A 132 12.03 1.40 -22.99
N ASN A 133 12.14 2.65 -22.55
CA ASN A 133 11.42 3.78 -23.12
C ASN A 133 12.14 4.32 -24.37
N ASP A 134 11.57 4.02 -25.54
CA ASP A 134 12.08 4.48 -26.83
C ASP A 134 11.40 5.78 -27.28
N LEU A 135 11.06 6.70 -26.37
CA LEU A 135 10.36 7.96 -26.66
C LEU A 135 10.67 8.48 -28.07
N VAL A 136 9.66 8.52 -28.93
CA VAL A 136 9.80 8.98 -30.30
C VAL A 136 9.05 10.28 -30.53
N THR A 137 9.61 11.17 -31.37
CA THR A 137 8.92 12.40 -31.79
C THR A 137 8.43 12.19 -33.22
N ASP A 138 7.13 12.38 -33.45
CA ASP A 138 6.54 12.26 -34.75
C ASP A 138 6.88 13.47 -35.66
N SER A 139 6.49 13.42 -36.92
CA SER A 139 6.75 14.49 -37.91
C SER A 139 6.06 15.82 -37.60
N ALA A 140 5.08 15.82 -36.67
CA ALA A 140 4.40 17.01 -36.17
C ALA A 140 5.03 17.57 -34.90
N GLY A 141 6.13 16.96 -34.40
CA GLY A 141 6.81 17.37 -33.16
C GLY A 141 6.15 16.87 -31.88
N LYS A 142 5.17 15.95 -32.01
CA LYS A 142 4.51 15.35 -30.85
C LYS A 142 5.33 14.17 -30.34
N SER A 143 5.67 14.19 -29.05
CA SER A 143 6.32 13.06 -28.37
C SER A 143 5.33 11.92 -28.12
N LEU A 144 5.73 10.71 -28.46
CA LEU A 144 4.98 9.47 -28.25
C LEU A 144 5.83 8.53 -27.42
N VAL A 145 5.33 8.15 -26.27
CA VAL A 145 5.96 7.14 -25.43
C VAL A 145 5.80 5.78 -26.12
N LYS A 146 6.92 5.08 -26.32
CA LYS A 146 6.97 3.70 -26.80
C LYS A 146 7.87 2.89 -25.92
N PHE A 147 7.51 1.65 -25.69
CA PHE A 147 8.30 0.72 -24.90
C PHE A 147 8.69 -0.51 -25.71
N THR A 148 9.95 -0.94 -25.54
CA THR A 148 10.47 -2.19 -26.11
C THR A 148 10.80 -3.16 -24.97
N ASP A 149 10.29 -4.40 -25.03
CA ASP A 149 10.66 -5.47 -24.07
C ASP A 149 12.14 -5.82 -24.23
N VAL A 150 12.95 -5.44 -23.26
CA VAL A 150 14.40 -5.69 -23.20
C VAL A 150 14.77 -6.73 -22.14
N THR A 151 13.80 -7.41 -21.54
CA THR A 151 13.99 -8.34 -20.40
C THR A 151 15.12 -9.32 -20.63
N GLN A 152 15.10 -10.02 -21.79
CA GLN A 152 16.14 -11.02 -22.10
C GLN A 152 17.49 -10.36 -22.41
N ALA A 153 17.48 -9.25 -23.14
CA ALA A 153 18.69 -8.54 -23.55
C ALA A 153 19.39 -7.90 -22.34
N SER A 154 18.62 -7.36 -21.41
CA SER A 154 19.16 -6.75 -20.20
C SER A 154 19.69 -7.75 -19.18
N GLY A 155 19.26 -9.01 -19.23
CA GLY A 155 19.63 -10.01 -18.22
C GLY A 155 18.94 -9.80 -16.86
N LEU A 156 17.98 -8.87 -16.73
CA LEU A 156 17.15 -8.72 -15.53
C LEU A 156 16.10 -9.83 -15.52
N CYS A 157 16.50 -11.00 -15.08
CA CYS A 157 15.69 -12.21 -15.15
C CYS A 157 15.23 -12.64 -13.74
N THR A 158 14.07 -12.18 -13.32
CA THR A 158 13.51 -12.54 -12.02
C THR A 158 12.95 -13.96 -12.05
N HIS A 159 13.04 -14.61 -10.90
CA HIS A 159 12.49 -15.94 -10.64
C HIS A 159 11.70 -15.91 -9.34
N GLY A 160 10.55 -16.55 -9.31
CA GLY A 160 9.70 -16.56 -8.13
C GLY A 160 8.43 -15.73 -8.32
N TYR A 161 7.66 -15.62 -7.26
CA TYR A 161 6.44 -14.82 -7.25
C TYR A 161 6.80 -13.40 -6.76
N GLY A 162 6.99 -12.48 -7.72
CA GLY A 162 7.42 -11.11 -7.44
C GLY A 162 6.38 -10.32 -6.67
N MET A 163 6.82 -9.62 -5.60
CA MET A 163 5.96 -8.85 -4.72
C MET A 163 6.27 -7.36 -4.79
N GLY A 164 7.40 -6.93 -4.28
CA GLY A 164 7.85 -5.54 -4.25
C GLY A 164 9.15 -5.34 -5.05
N VAL A 165 9.39 -4.11 -5.46
CA VAL A 165 10.62 -3.70 -6.13
C VAL A 165 11.12 -2.39 -5.58
N SER A 166 12.45 -2.30 -5.39
CA SER A 166 13.15 -1.06 -5.03
C SER A 166 14.34 -0.87 -5.95
N VAL A 167 14.65 0.39 -6.23
CA VAL A 167 15.72 0.79 -7.14
C VAL A 167 16.66 1.74 -6.41
N GLY A 168 17.97 1.56 -6.58
CA GLY A 168 18.99 2.44 -6.02
C GLY A 168 20.40 2.01 -6.45
N ASP A 169 21.32 2.94 -6.51
CA ASP A 169 22.74 2.70 -6.83
C ASP A 169 23.47 2.20 -5.57
N ILE A 170 23.54 0.87 -5.38
CA ILE A 170 24.06 0.26 -4.14
C ILE A 170 25.60 0.24 -4.07
N ASP A 171 26.29 0.45 -5.16
CA ASP A 171 27.77 0.43 -5.20
C ASP A 171 28.38 1.76 -5.67
N ASN A 172 27.55 2.81 -5.82
CA ASN A 172 27.92 4.18 -6.19
C ASN A 172 28.66 4.24 -7.55
N ASP A 173 28.24 3.38 -8.50
CA ASP A 173 28.82 3.40 -9.85
C ASP A 173 28.06 4.32 -10.84
N GLY A 174 26.97 4.92 -10.39
CA GLY A 174 26.14 5.87 -11.15
C GLY A 174 25.02 5.19 -11.94
N PHE A 175 24.82 3.88 -11.81
CA PHE A 175 23.75 3.14 -12.45
C PHE A 175 22.81 2.51 -11.42
N PRO A 176 21.48 2.65 -11.58
CA PRO A 176 20.55 2.11 -10.62
C PRO A 176 20.48 0.58 -10.67
N ASP A 177 20.58 -0.04 -9.49
CA ASP A 177 20.41 -1.46 -9.24
C ASP A 177 18.97 -1.77 -8.85
N VAL A 178 18.57 -3.04 -8.92
CA VAL A 178 17.20 -3.47 -8.67
C VAL A 178 17.15 -4.55 -7.61
N PHE A 179 16.37 -4.31 -6.55
CA PHE A 179 16.07 -5.31 -5.53
C PHE A 179 14.60 -5.73 -5.63
N VAL A 180 14.34 -7.04 -5.69
CA VAL A 180 13.00 -7.64 -5.82
C VAL A 180 12.71 -8.53 -4.63
N THR A 181 11.58 -8.28 -3.96
CA THR A 181 11.06 -9.19 -2.93
C THR A 181 10.14 -10.25 -3.53
N ASN A 182 10.11 -11.42 -2.93
CA ASN A 182 9.36 -12.57 -3.45
C ASN A 182 8.54 -13.28 -2.37
N PHE A 183 7.45 -13.93 -2.81
CA PHE A 183 6.79 -14.97 -2.05
C PHE A 183 7.29 -16.36 -2.50
N GLY A 184 7.59 -17.22 -1.51
CA GLY A 184 7.95 -18.64 -1.76
C GLY A 184 9.28 -18.86 -2.48
N ALA A 185 10.05 -17.80 -2.74
CA ALA A 185 11.37 -17.81 -3.34
C ALA A 185 12.29 -16.81 -2.64
N PRO A 186 13.63 -16.91 -2.80
CA PRO A 186 14.56 -15.88 -2.33
C PRO A 186 14.27 -14.52 -2.95
N ASN A 187 14.51 -13.44 -2.19
CA ASN A 187 14.60 -12.12 -2.78
C ASN A 187 15.76 -12.08 -3.76
N GLN A 188 15.76 -11.14 -4.70
CA GLN A 188 16.79 -11.03 -5.73
C GLN A 188 17.37 -9.62 -5.80
N LEU A 189 18.69 -9.53 -5.94
CA LEU A 189 19.43 -8.29 -6.17
C LEU A 189 20.16 -8.35 -7.49
N PHE A 190 19.79 -7.46 -8.39
CA PHE A 190 20.36 -7.32 -9.72
C PHE A 190 21.24 -6.08 -9.76
N ARG A 191 22.55 -6.29 -9.93
CA ARG A 191 23.49 -5.19 -10.12
C ARG A 191 23.50 -4.78 -11.60
N ASN A 192 23.36 -3.49 -11.85
CA ASN A 192 23.54 -2.88 -13.16
C ASN A 192 25.04 -2.85 -13.52
N LYS A 193 25.40 -3.12 -14.77
CA LYS A 193 26.78 -3.10 -15.23
C LYS A 193 27.16 -1.83 -16.00
N GLY A 194 26.27 -0.85 -16.06
CA GLY A 194 26.49 0.40 -16.78
C GLY A 194 26.55 0.26 -18.31
N ASN A 195 26.07 -0.85 -18.84
CA ASN A 195 26.04 -1.12 -20.29
C ASN A 195 24.66 -1.60 -20.77
N GLY A 196 23.62 -1.27 -20.03
CA GLY A 196 22.24 -1.72 -20.28
C GLY A 196 21.98 -3.16 -19.90
N THR A 197 22.86 -3.79 -19.11
CA THR A 197 22.66 -5.19 -18.66
C THR A 197 22.86 -5.35 -17.16
N PHE A 198 22.17 -6.32 -16.57
CA PHE A 198 22.22 -6.66 -15.16
C PHE A 198 22.89 -8.02 -14.91
N ILE A 199 23.33 -8.22 -13.69
CA ILE A 199 23.80 -9.50 -13.17
C ILE A 199 23.14 -9.77 -11.81
N ASP A 200 22.61 -10.98 -11.62
CA ASP A 200 22.10 -11.42 -10.30
C ASP A 200 23.27 -11.65 -9.36
N ILE A 201 23.36 -10.82 -8.32
CA ILE A 201 24.37 -10.91 -7.26
C ILE A 201 23.79 -11.36 -5.92
N THR A 202 22.54 -11.75 -5.87
CA THR A 202 21.78 -12.10 -4.65
C THR A 202 22.57 -12.93 -3.65
N LYS A 203 23.15 -14.04 -4.15
CA LYS A 203 23.93 -14.96 -3.31
C LYS A 203 25.23 -14.34 -2.82
N ALA A 204 25.94 -13.63 -3.69
CA ALA A 204 27.21 -12.97 -3.35
C ALA A 204 26.97 -11.81 -2.37
N ALA A 205 25.90 -11.06 -2.57
CA ALA A 205 25.49 -9.95 -1.72
C ALA A 205 24.97 -10.40 -0.34
N GLY A 206 24.46 -11.64 -0.21
CA GLY A 206 23.94 -12.16 1.05
C GLY A 206 22.51 -11.70 1.37
N VAL A 207 21.71 -11.28 0.38
CA VAL A 207 20.40 -10.64 0.59
C VAL A 207 19.20 -11.52 0.17
N ALA A 208 19.41 -12.81 0.00
CA ALA A 208 18.37 -13.76 -0.42
C ALA A 208 17.14 -13.82 0.52
N GLY A 209 17.25 -13.29 1.73
CA GLY A 209 16.21 -13.38 2.77
C GLY A 209 16.34 -14.68 3.56
N ASN A 210 15.37 -14.88 4.46
CA ASN A 210 15.31 -16.02 5.37
C ASN A 210 14.15 -16.98 5.05
N GLY A 211 13.57 -16.88 3.84
CA GLY A 211 12.46 -17.72 3.37
C GLY A 211 11.09 -17.25 3.87
N HIS A 212 10.99 -16.05 4.44
CA HIS A 212 9.71 -15.41 4.72
C HIS A 212 9.16 -14.72 3.47
N TRP A 213 7.89 -14.37 3.51
CA TRP A 213 7.23 -13.63 2.46
C TRP A 213 7.63 -12.15 2.51
N GLY A 214 8.59 -11.75 1.66
CA GLY A 214 8.93 -10.34 1.45
C GLY A 214 7.83 -9.66 0.64
N SER A 215 7.16 -8.67 1.23
CA SER A 215 6.06 -7.92 0.60
C SER A 215 6.53 -6.68 -0.13
N SER A 216 7.37 -5.88 0.52
CA SER A 216 7.89 -4.63 0.00
C SER A 216 9.31 -4.40 0.50
N SER A 217 10.00 -3.42 -0.06
CA SER A 217 11.35 -3.02 0.37
C SER A 217 11.56 -1.54 0.15
N THR A 218 12.59 -0.99 0.80
CA THR A 218 13.11 0.35 0.52
C THR A 218 14.63 0.33 0.58
N ILE A 219 15.27 1.16 -0.23
CA ILE A 219 16.72 1.33 -0.31
C ILE A 219 17.07 2.72 0.19
N PHE A 220 17.96 2.84 1.18
CA PHE A 220 18.29 4.10 1.83
C PHE A 220 19.58 3.95 2.65
N ASP A 221 20.28 5.05 2.93
CA ASP A 221 21.49 5.09 3.76
C ASP A 221 21.10 5.36 5.22
N PHE A 222 20.88 4.28 6.02
CA PHE A 222 20.32 4.45 7.37
C PHE A 222 21.37 4.92 8.39
N ASP A 223 22.66 4.68 8.16
CA ASP A 223 23.73 5.08 9.10
C ASP A 223 24.64 6.19 8.56
N ARG A 224 24.26 6.75 7.40
CA ARG A 224 24.90 7.89 6.74
C ARG A 224 26.39 7.66 6.44
N ASP A 225 26.73 6.42 6.07
CA ASP A 225 28.10 6.08 5.66
C ASP A 225 28.32 6.27 4.14
N GLY A 226 27.30 6.70 3.40
CA GLY A 226 27.34 6.96 1.97
C GLY A 226 27.06 5.72 1.11
N LEU A 227 26.70 4.60 1.71
CA LEU A 227 26.31 3.37 1.03
C LEU A 227 24.81 3.10 1.26
N LEU A 228 24.10 2.73 0.21
CA LEU A 228 22.69 2.44 0.31
C LEU A 228 22.46 1.04 0.92
N ASP A 229 21.65 1.01 1.96
CA ASP A 229 21.20 -0.18 2.70
C ASP A 229 19.84 -0.65 2.19
N ILE A 230 19.40 -1.83 2.61
CA ILE A 230 18.12 -2.41 2.17
C ILE A 230 17.28 -2.78 3.40
N PHE A 231 16.06 -2.27 3.48
CA PHE A 231 15.05 -2.82 4.39
C PHE A 231 13.99 -3.60 3.62
N VAL A 232 13.65 -4.77 4.14
CA VAL A 232 12.59 -5.66 3.61
C VAL A 232 11.47 -5.74 4.63
N ALA A 233 10.28 -5.30 4.28
CA ALA A 233 9.07 -5.62 5.02
C ALA A 233 8.67 -7.07 4.71
N ASN A 234 8.44 -7.85 5.76
CA ASN A 234 7.86 -9.18 5.64
C ASN A 234 6.39 -9.16 6.06
N TYR A 235 5.59 -10.02 5.43
CA TYR A 235 4.16 -10.05 5.67
C TYR A 235 3.80 -11.03 6.79
N VAL A 236 3.47 -12.25 6.44
CA VAL A 236 3.03 -13.28 7.39
C VAL A 236 3.72 -14.63 7.12
N ASP A 237 3.78 -15.52 8.13
CA ASP A 237 4.27 -16.92 7.97
C ASP A 237 3.24 -17.78 7.24
N TYR A 238 2.95 -17.41 5.99
CA TYR A 238 2.08 -18.16 5.09
C TYR A 238 2.91 -19.13 4.23
N ARG A 239 2.37 -20.32 4.01
CA ARG A 239 2.91 -21.34 3.10
C ARG A 239 1.76 -22.02 2.38
N LEU A 240 1.96 -22.42 1.13
CA LEU A 240 0.92 -23.05 0.30
C LEU A 240 0.34 -24.32 0.96
N GLU A 241 1.17 -25.09 1.66
CA GLU A 241 0.77 -26.32 2.37
C GLU A 241 -0.11 -26.02 3.59
N LYS A 242 -0.09 -24.77 4.08
CA LYS A 242 -0.89 -24.28 5.22
C LYS A 242 -2.00 -23.33 4.79
N ASN A 243 -2.53 -23.48 3.58
CA ASN A 243 -3.62 -22.66 3.09
C ASN A 243 -4.92 -22.99 3.84
N PHE A 244 -5.29 -22.16 4.81
CA PHE A 244 -6.53 -22.34 5.56
C PHE A 244 -7.76 -22.14 4.66
N LYS A 245 -8.88 -22.78 5.03
CA LYS A 245 -10.16 -22.59 4.36
C LYS A 245 -10.97 -21.52 5.08
N CYS A 246 -11.03 -20.32 4.49
CA CYS A 246 -11.82 -19.20 5.00
C CYS A 246 -13.11 -19.03 4.17
N TYR A 247 -14.10 -18.40 4.76
CA TYR A 247 -15.42 -18.26 4.17
C TYR A 247 -15.96 -16.86 4.42
N ALA A 248 -16.64 -16.29 3.42
CA ALA A 248 -17.40 -15.08 3.56
C ALA A 248 -18.60 -15.27 4.52
N SER A 249 -19.25 -14.19 4.92
CA SER A 249 -20.47 -14.21 5.74
C SER A 249 -21.63 -15.01 5.09
N THR A 250 -21.60 -15.14 3.78
CA THR A 250 -22.52 -15.95 2.96
C THR A 250 -22.19 -17.44 2.95
N SER A 251 -21.18 -17.88 3.72
CA SER A 251 -20.66 -19.25 3.73
C SER A 251 -19.99 -19.69 2.42
N ALA A 252 -19.78 -18.79 1.48
CA ALA A 252 -18.99 -19.08 0.28
C ALA A 252 -17.50 -19.07 0.59
N ARG A 253 -16.72 -19.90 -0.11
CA ARG A 253 -15.27 -19.93 0.00
C ARG A 253 -14.69 -18.58 -0.42
N ASP A 254 -13.73 -18.06 0.39
CA ASP A 254 -13.07 -16.78 0.13
C ASP A 254 -11.64 -16.82 0.66
N TYR A 255 -10.84 -15.77 0.37
CA TYR A 255 -9.50 -15.61 0.88
C TYR A 255 -9.49 -15.40 2.40
N CYS A 256 -8.41 -15.79 3.06
CA CYS A 256 -8.24 -15.55 4.48
C CYS A 256 -7.75 -14.12 4.74
N ALA A 257 -8.08 -13.58 5.92
CA ALA A 257 -7.47 -12.35 6.42
C ALA A 257 -6.06 -12.63 6.99
N PRO A 258 -5.17 -11.62 7.09
CA PRO A 258 -3.83 -11.78 7.63
C PRO A 258 -3.82 -12.30 9.08
N SER A 259 -4.86 -12.00 9.85
CA SER A 259 -5.04 -12.49 11.24
C SER A 259 -5.13 -14.03 11.36
N ALA A 260 -5.33 -14.76 10.27
CA ALA A 260 -5.26 -16.22 10.24
C ALA A 260 -3.81 -16.74 10.34
N TYR A 261 -2.81 -15.89 10.14
CA TYR A 261 -1.39 -16.23 10.08
C TYR A 261 -0.61 -15.37 11.07
N LYS A 262 0.63 -15.76 11.36
CA LYS A 262 1.50 -14.99 12.25
C LYS A 262 2.28 -13.95 11.45
N PRO A 263 2.29 -12.67 11.84
CA PRO A 263 3.19 -11.71 11.24
C PRO A 263 4.65 -12.07 11.53
N VAL A 264 5.55 -11.63 10.66
CA VAL A 264 6.99 -11.87 10.78
C VAL A 264 7.77 -10.56 10.70
N PRO A 265 8.90 -10.44 11.43
CA PRO A 265 9.68 -9.20 11.44
C PRO A 265 10.34 -8.93 10.09
N GLY A 266 10.53 -7.65 9.77
CA GLY A 266 11.32 -7.21 8.63
C GLY A 266 12.81 -7.53 8.80
N ILE A 267 13.58 -7.31 7.72
CA ILE A 267 15.02 -7.50 7.69
C ILE A 267 15.69 -6.19 7.27
N LEU A 268 16.70 -5.76 8.03
CA LEU A 268 17.59 -4.66 7.66
C LEU A 268 18.97 -5.20 7.28
N TYR A 269 19.35 -4.97 6.05
CA TYR A 269 20.65 -5.31 5.50
C TYR A 269 21.51 -4.06 5.42
N ARG A 270 22.62 -4.02 6.17
CA ARG A 270 23.63 -2.98 6.08
C ARG A 270 24.60 -3.28 4.93
N ASN A 271 24.79 -2.32 4.04
CA ASN A 271 25.80 -2.39 2.99
C ASN A 271 27.22 -2.35 3.59
N ARG A 272 28.09 -3.22 3.15
CA ARG A 272 29.49 -3.31 3.60
C ARG A 272 30.48 -2.77 2.58
N GLY A 273 29.99 -2.20 1.49
CA GLY A 273 30.72 -1.90 0.28
C GLY A 273 30.92 -3.14 -0.59
N ASN A 274 31.37 -2.95 -1.81
CA ASN A 274 31.54 -4.00 -2.82
C ASN A 274 30.26 -4.84 -3.06
N ALA A 275 29.10 -4.22 -2.93
CA ALA A 275 27.77 -4.83 -3.06
C ALA A 275 27.60 -6.09 -2.18
N THR A 276 28.15 -6.09 -0.95
CA THR A 276 27.91 -7.12 0.06
C THR A 276 27.20 -6.55 1.27
N PHE A 277 26.32 -7.33 1.89
CA PHE A 277 25.44 -6.86 2.96
C PHE A 277 25.52 -7.75 4.21
N GLU A 278 25.27 -7.15 5.36
CA GLU A 278 25.14 -7.82 6.65
C GLU A 278 23.72 -7.66 7.18
N ASP A 279 23.07 -8.74 7.60
CA ASP A 279 21.82 -8.68 8.35
C ASP A 279 22.06 -8.08 9.74
N VAL A 280 21.64 -6.84 9.92
CA VAL A 280 21.74 -6.11 11.20
C VAL A 280 20.38 -5.97 11.92
N SER A 281 19.34 -6.68 11.48
CA SER A 281 17.96 -6.58 11.99
C SER A 281 17.86 -6.67 13.50
N LYS A 282 18.56 -7.64 14.09
CA LYS A 282 18.56 -7.81 15.55
C LYS A 282 19.36 -6.71 16.25
N LYS A 283 20.50 -6.34 15.70
CA LYS A 283 21.40 -5.33 16.26
C LYS A 283 20.78 -3.93 16.21
N SER A 284 20.09 -3.62 15.12
CA SER A 284 19.41 -2.34 14.94
C SER A 284 18.13 -2.20 15.76
N GLY A 285 17.60 -3.29 16.33
CA GLY A 285 16.39 -3.27 17.16
C GLY A 285 15.08 -3.40 16.38
N ILE A 286 15.07 -3.40 15.04
CA ILE A 286 13.83 -3.45 14.24
C ILE A 286 13.03 -4.75 14.41
N THR A 287 13.60 -5.79 15.01
CA THR A 287 12.89 -7.04 15.33
C THR A 287 12.13 -6.98 16.65
N GLN A 288 12.19 -5.87 17.41
CA GLN A 288 11.53 -5.73 18.70
C GLN A 288 10.02 -5.51 18.60
N ALA A 289 9.56 -5.01 17.42
CA ALA A 289 8.14 -4.89 17.07
C ALA A 289 7.96 -5.31 15.61
N PHE A 290 6.82 -5.92 15.30
CA PHE A 290 6.48 -6.33 13.94
C PHE A 290 4.98 -6.52 13.78
N GLY A 291 4.50 -6.38 12.56
CA GLY A 291 3.14 -6.61 12.11
C GLY A 291 3.15 -7.30 10.75
N ALA A 292 2.00 -7.45 10.14
CA ALA A 292 1.87 -7.92 8.76
C ALA A 292 2.22 -6.76 7.80
N GLY A 293 3.52 -6.49 7.60
CA GLY A 293 3.99 -5.35 6.82
C GLY A 293 3.69 -5.52 5.33
N LEU A 294 3.10 -4.49 4.71
CA LEU A 294 2.85 -4.43 3.27
C LEU A 294 3.56 -3.26 2.61
N GLY A 295 3.34 -2.02 3.06
CA GLY A 295 4.03 -0.84 2.57
C GLY A 295 5.22 -0.47 3.44
N VAL A 296 6.29 0.07 2.84
CA VAL A 296 7.41 0.64 3.58
C VAL A 296 8.05 1.80 2.82
N MET A 297 8.37 2.86 3.54
CA MET A 297 9.17 4.00 3.04
C MET A 297 10.17 4.47 4.10
N ALA A 298 11.30 5.01 3.60
CA ALA A 298 12.33 5.61 4.42
C ALA A 298 12.45 7.09 4.07
N VAL A 299 12.27 7.96 5.08
CA VAL A 299 12.37 9.42 4.96
C VAL A 299 12.62 10.02 6.33
N ASP A 300 13.20 11.24 6.39
CA ASP A 300 13.36 11.98 7.64
C ASP A 300 12.02 12.57 8.10
N LEU A 301 11.29 11.84 8.92
CA LEU A 301 9.95 12.24 9.39
C LEU A 301 9.97 13.20 10.58
N ASN A 302 11.10 13.31 11.26
CA ASN A 302 11.22 14.14 12.47
C ASN A 302 12.06 15.41 12.28
N GLY A 303 12.62 15.65 11.07
CA GLY A 303 13.41 16.83 10.71
C GLY A 303 14.82 16.84 11.28
N ASP A 304 15.37 15.67 11.61
CA ASP A 304 16.70 15.56 12.25
C ASP A 304 17.82 15.17 11.28
N PHE A 305 17.51 15.10 9.99
CA PHE A 305 18.38 14.75 8.85
C PHE A 305 18.86 13.28 8.85
N TRP A 306 18.24 12.39 9.62
CA TRP A 306 18.46 10.95 9.56
C TRP A 306 17.20 10.26 9.07
N PRO A 307 17.32 9.35 8.11
CA PRO A 307 16.13 8.67 7.60
C PRO A 307 15.51 7.75 8.67
N ASP A 308 14.24 7.93 8.88
CA ASP A 308 13.36 7.07 9.67
C ASP A 308 12.72 6.03 8.75
N LEU A 309 12.07 5.00 9.32
CA LEU A 309 11.31 4.01 8.57
C LEU A 309 9.85 4.01 9.01
N TYR A 310 8.94 4.12 8.05
CA TYR A 310 7.52 3.85 8.29
C TYR A 310 7.11 2.55 7.62
N VAL A 311 6.42 1.66 8.38
CA VAL A 311 5.90 0.38 7.88
C VAL A 311 4.40 0.33 8.09
N ALA A 312 3.65 0.30 7.00
CA ALA A 312 2.21 0.08 6.99
C ALA A 312 1.92 -1.41 7.19
N ASN A 313 1.11 -1.73 8.20
CA ASN A 313 0.77 -3.11 8.56
C ASN A 313 -0.70 -3.42 8.27
N ASP A 314 -0.97 -4.58 7.71
CA ASP A 314 -2.31 -5.06 7.44
C ASP A 314 -2.97 -5.60 8.73
N GLY A 315 -3.90 -4.81 9.30
CA GLY A 315 -4.66 -5.15 10.49
C GLY A 315 -3.84 -5.19 11.80
N ASN A 316 -2.63 -4.68 11.80
CA ASN A 316 -1.79 -4.48 12.98
C ASN A 316 -1.42 -3.00 13.13
N PRO A 317 -1.06 -2.52 14.35
CA PRO A 317 -0.54 -1.16 14.48
C PRO A 317 0.65 -0.92 13.55
N ASN A 318 0.66 0.20 12.84
CA ASN A 318 1.77 0.60 12.00
C ASN A 318 3.03 0.85 12.83
N GLN A 319 4.18 0.85 12.19
CA GLN A 319 5.46 1.09 12.85
C GLN A 319 6.11 2.36 12.30
N LEU A 320 6.55 3.20 13.21
CA LEU A 320 7.41 4.35 12.92
C LEU A 320 8.72 4.14 13.67
N TRP A 321 9.73 3.74 12.94
CA TRP A 321 11.05 3.46 13.44
C TRP A 321 11.92 4.71 13.36
N ILE A 322 12.05 5.41 14.47
CA ILE A 322 12.90 6.61 14.59
C ILE A 322 14.36 6.20 14.69
N ASN A 323 15.17 6.74 13.81
CA ASN A 323 16.62 6.52 13.77
C ASN A 323 17.28 7.12 15.01
N GLN A 324 18.07 6.33 15.72
CA GLN A 324 18.75 6.76 16.95
C GLN A 324 20.18 7.29 16.68
N LYS A 325 20.57 7.47 15.39
CA LYS A 325 21.88 8.02 14.96
C LYS A 325 23.10 7.21 15.41
N ASN A 326 22.89 5.95 15.76
CA ASN A 326 23.91 5.05 16.27
C ASN A 326 23.83 3.64 15.67
N GLY A 327 23.12 3.52 14.52
CA GLY A 327 22.87 2.27 13.83
C GLY A 327 21.71 1.46 14.44
N SER A 328 20.90 2.06 15.30
CA SER A 328 19.71 1.44 15.84
C SER A 328 18.45 2.29 15.62
N PHE A 329 17.30 1.64 15.72
CA PHE A 329 15.98 2.24 15.60
C PHE A 329 15.12 1.99 16.84
N LYS A 330 14.17 2.88 17.08
CA LYS A 330 13.16 2.74 18.13
C LYS A 330 11.77 2.95 17.52
N ASN A 331 10.87 1.98 17.73
CA ASN A 331 9.50 2.14 17.29
C ASN A 331 8.76 3.13 18.21
N GLU A 332 8.39 4.27 17.66
CA GLU A 332 7.68 5.34 18.38
C GLU A 332 6.28 5.63 17.78
N ALA A 333 5.77 4.78 16.88
CA ALA A 333 4.50 5.01 16.19
C ALA A 333 3.33 5.35 17.15
N ALA A 334 3.18 4.57 18.24
CA ALA A 334 2.13 4.81 19.22
C ALA A 334 2.33 6.13 20.00
N LEU A 335 3.58 6.49 20.30
CA LEU A 335 3.90 7.73 20.99
C LEU A 335 3.65 8.95 20.12
N ARG A 336 3.91 8.81 18.81
CA ARG A 336 3.86 9.89 17.84
C ARG A 336 2.54 9.96 17.05
N GLY A 337 1.54 9.15 17.41
CA GLY A 337 0.20 9.21 16.83
C GLY A 337 0.06 8.58 15.43
N ALA A 338 1.05 7.79 14.96
CA ALA A 338 1.06 7.20 13.62
C ALA A 338 0.84 5.67 13.61
N ALA A 339 0.47 5.06 14.75
CA ALA A 339 0.29 3.61 14.86
C ALA A 339 -1.09 3.11 14.44
N VAL A 340 -2.12 3.90 14.70
CA VAL A 340 -3.54 3.56 14.57
C VAL A 340 -4.31 4.80 14.12
N ASN A 341 -5.54 4.61 13.64
CA ASN A 341 -6.41 5.73 13.24
C ASN A 341 -6.88 6.58 14.46
N ALA A 342 -7.63 7.64 14.21
CA ALA A 342 -8.14 8.56 15.24
C ALA A 342 -9.02 7.87 16.30
N ASP A 343 -9.62 6.72 15.97
CA ASP A 343 -10.46 5.93 16.88
C ASP A 343 -9.63 4.93 17.72
N GLY A 344 -8.29 4.92 17.56
CA GLY A 344 -7.38 4.00 18.26
C GLY A 344 -7.41 2.58 17.71
N VAL A 345 -7.88 2.37 16.48
CA VAL A 345 -8.02 1.05 15.85
C VAL A 345 -6.95 0.90 14.76
N PRO A 346 -6.20 -0.23 14.73
CA PRO A 346 -5.35 -0.55 13.59
C PRO A 346 -6.20 -0.91 12.37
N GLU A 347 -5.86 -0.37 11.22
CA GLU A 347 -6.51 -0.63 9.94
C GLU A 347 -5.59 -1.47 9.04
N ALA A 348 -6.12 -1.99 7.94
CA ALA A 348 -5.37 -2.80 6.98
C ALA A 348 -4.50 -1.91 6.07
N GLY A 349 -3.36 -1.42 6.58
CA GLY A 349 -2.43 -0.58 5.82
C GLY A 349 -1.80 -1.35 4.66
N MET A 350 -2.03 -0.88 3.42
CA MET A 350 -1.54 -1.53 2.20
C MET A 350 -0.57 -0.67 1.42
N GLY A 351 -1.08 0.21 0.55
CA GLY A 351 -0.25 1.18 -0.15
C GLY A 351 -0.01 2.42 0.71
N MET A 352 1.10 3.10 0.43
CA MET A 352 1.45 4.34 1.12
C MET A 352 2.27 5.24 0.22
N ASP A 353 2.16 6.53 0.51
CA ASP A 353 3.12 7.52 0.03
C ASP A 353 3.33 8.61 1.08
N ILE A 354 4.46 9.29 1.01
CA ILE A 354 4.90 10.29 1.99
C ILE A 354 5.36 11.54 1.24
N ALA A 355 4.72 12.68 1.53
CA ALA A 355 5.09 13.98 0.99
C ALA A 355 4.46 15.12 1.79
N ASP A 356 5.00 16.32 1.66
CA ASP A 356 4.41 17.58 2.17
C ASP A 356 3.27 18.03 1.25
N PHE A 357 2.03 17.54 1.50
CA PHE A 357 0.90 17.87 0.64
C PHE A 357 0.30 19.25 0.92
N ASN A 358 0.60 19.83 2.07
CA ASN A 358 0.00 21.08 2.55
C ASN A 358 0.95 22.28 2.51
N GLY A 359 2.21 22.08 2.14
CA GLY A 359 3.25 23.09 1.98
C GLY A 359 3.74 23.67 3.30
N ASP A 360 3.66 22.92 4.42
CA ASP A 360 4.08 23.38 5.73
C ASP A 360 5.55 23.04 6.06
N GLY A 361 6.23 22.32 5.18
CA GLY A 361 7.64 21.93 5.29
C GLY A 361 7.87 20.65 6.08
N THR A 362 6.81 19.88 6.38
CA THR A 362 6.91 18.57 7.03
C THR A 362 6.21 17.50 6.19
N ASP A 363 6.82 16.31 6.10
CA ASP A 363 6.26 15.23 5.31
C ASP A 363 5.08 14.55 6.04
N ASP A 364 3.98 14.39 5.31
CA ASP A 364 2.75 13.73 5.74
C ASP A 364 2.66 12.31 5.18
N ILE A 365 1.85 11.43 5.78
CA ILE A 365 1.74 10.03 5.38
C ILE A 365 0.32 9.74 4.90
N PHE A 366 0.15 9.31 3.66
CA PHE A 366 -1.11 8.79 3.16
C PHE A 366 -1.08 7.27 3.06
N LEU A 367 -2.13 6.61 3.59
CA LEU A 367 -2.29 5.15 3.58
C LEU A 367 -3.60 4.76 2.93
N THR A 368 -3.59 3.74 2.10
CA THR A 368 -4.79 3.08 1.60
C THR A 368 -5.15 1.86 2.45
N HIS A 369 -6.44 1.58 2.57
CA HIS A 369 -6.98 0.55 3.46
C HIS A 369 -8.02 -0.34 2.76
N LEU A 370 -8.55 -1.28 3.53
CA LEU A 370 -9.56 -2.24 3.09
C LEU A 370 -10.95 -1.58 2.92
N THR A 371 -11.78 -2.12 2.04
CA THR A 371 -13.21 -1.76 1.96
C THR A 371 -13.86 -1.75 3.33
N ARG A 372 -14.61 -0.69 3.66
CA ARG A 372 -15.23 -0.36 4.94
C ARG A 372 -14.30 0.28 5.98
N GLU A 373 -13.02 0.34 5.72
CA GLU A 373 -12.08 1.22 6.39
C GLU A 373 -11.91 2.49 5.55
N LYS A 374 -11.43 3.55 6.14
CA LYS A 374 -11.13 4.79 5.40
C LYS A 374 -9.65 4.85 5.05
N SER A 375 -9.27 5.41 3.92
CA SER A 375 -7.87 5.80 3.71
C SER A 375 -7.46 6.81 4.77
N THR A 376 -6.24 6.66 5.31
CA THR A 376 -5.75 7.49 6.41
C THR A 376 -4.72 8.49 5.91
N LEU A 377 -4.91 9.76 6.27
CA LEU A 377 -3.94 10.83 6.09
C LEU A 377 -3.47 11.31 7.45
N PHE A 378 -2.26 10.88 7.83
CA PHE A 378 -1.57 11.35 9.01
C PHE A 378 -0.81 12.63 8.68
N VAL A 379 -1.26 13.75 9.26
CA VAL A 379 -0.59 15.06 9.11
C VAL A 379 0.47 15.21 10.18
N ASN A 380 1.70 15.50 9.76
CA ASN A 380 2.83 15.75 10.64
C ASN A 380 2.69 17.14 11.28
N ARG A 381 2.75 17.20 12.60
CA ARG A 381 2.65 18.43 13.38
C ARG A 381 4.01 19.00 13.79
N GLY A 382 5.05 18.54 13.14
CA GLY A 382 6.44 18.81 13.44
C GLY A 382 7.07 17.73 14.31
N GLU A 383 8.38 17.58 14.18
CA GLU A 383 9.20 16.63 14.93
C GLU A 383 8.70 15.16 14.83
N GLY A 384 7.96 14.79 13.76
CA GLY A 384 7.42 13.45 13.54
C GLY A 384 6.24 13.07 14.46
N TYR A 385 5.50 14.06 14.98
CA TYR A 385 4.23 13.83 15.66
C TYR A 385 3.06 13.95 14.69
N PHE A 386 2.24 12.94 14.60
CA PHE A 386 1.19 12.81 13.61
C PHE A 386 -0.21 12.89 14.20
N GLU A 387 -1.13 13.41 13.40
CA GLU A 387 -2.57 13.46 13.68
C GLU A 387 -3.34 12.89 12.47
N ASP A 388 -4.22 11.92 12.69
CA ASP A 388 -5.14 11.44 11.64
C ASP A 388 -6.16 12.53 11.30
N ARG A 389 -6.01 13.14 10.13
CA ARG A 389 -6.87 14.22 9.60
C ARG A 389 -7.70 13.77 8.40
N SER A 390 -7.86 12.49 8.20
CA SER A 390 -8.53 11.91 7.03
C SER A 390 -9.93 12.45 6.79
N VAL A 391 -10.70 12.69 7.87
CA VAL A 391 -12.07 13.21 7.79
C VAL A 391 -12.05 14.70 7.39
N GLU A 392 -11.23 15.50 8.05
CA GLU A 392 -11.14 16.94 7.81
C GLU A 392 -10.58 17.27 6.44
N THR A 393 -9.62 16.48 5.98
CA THR A 393 -9.02 16.65 4.64
C THR A 393 -9.93 16.18 3.52
N GLY A 394 -10.96 15.39 3.81
CA GLY A 394 -11.94 14.94 2.82
C GLY A 394 -11.62 13.61 2.13
N VAL A 395 -10.51 12.95 2.44
CA VAL A 395 -10.12 11.66 1.81
C VAL A 395 -10.88 10.47 2.38
N ALA A 396 -11.40 10.56 3.62
CA ALA A 396 -12.01 9.45 4.33
C ALA A 396 -13.26 8.89 3.64
N ALA A 397 -14.30 9.70 3.49
CA ALA A 397 -15.60 9.22 3.04
C ALA A 397 -15.59 8.61 1.62
N PRO A 398 -14.90 9.21 0.62
CA PRO A 398 -14.85 8.62 -0.72
C PRO A 398 -14.08 7.31 -0.79
N SER A 399 -13.14 7.04 0.12
CA SER A 399 -12.29 5.83 0.10
C SER A 399 -12.96 4.60 0.71
N ILE A 400 -13.95 4.76 1.60
CA ILE A 400 -14.63 3.65 2.31
C ILE A 400 -15.11 2.50 1.40
N PRO A 401 -15.63 2.73 0.17
CA PRO A 401 -16.11 1.65 -0.69
C PRO A 401 -14.99 0.82 -1.34
N TYR A 402 -13.75 1.25 -1.23
CA TYR A 402 -12.64 0.69 -2.00
C TYR A 402 -11.64 -0.04 -1.10
N THR A 403 -10.93 -1.00 -1.69
CA THR A 403 -9.71 -1.59 -1.16
C THR A 403 -8.56 -1.00 -1.97
N GLY A 404 -7.83 -0.07 -1.36
CA GLY A 404 -6.73 0.62 -2.03
C GLY A 404 -5.41 -0.15 -1.89
N PHE A 405 -4.59 -0.08 -2.95
CA PHE A 405 -3.21 -0.56 -2.96
C PHE A 405 -2.28 0.58 -3.33
N GLY A 406 -1.58 0.52 -4.45
CA GLY A 406 -0.65 1.58 -4.85
C GLY A 406 -1.30 2.96 -4.82
N THR A 407 -0.60 3.90 -4.21
CA THR A 407 -1.01 5.30 -4.11
C THR A 407 0.20 6.21 -4.25
N LEU A 408 0.00 7.42 -4.75
CA LEU A 408 1.03 8.43 -4.93
C LEU A 408 0.47 9.81 -4.64
N PHE A 409 1.33 10.67 -4.08
CA PHE A 409 1.19 12.12 -4.17
C PHE A 409 1.83 12.62 -5.47
N PHE A 410 1.12 13.42 -6.24
CA PHE A 410 1.66 14.04 -7.45
C PHE A 410 0.78 15.22 -7.88
N ASP A 411 1.36 16.21 -8.50
CA ASP A 411 0.66 17.38 -9.03
C ASP A 411 0.22 17.06 -10.48
N TYR A 412 -1.04 16.60 -10.67
CA TYR A 412 -1.50 16.16 -11.99
C TYR A 412 -1.90 17.31 -12.92
N ASP A 413 -2.23 18.47 -12.39
CA ASP A 413 -2.69 19.63 -13.16
C ASP A 413 -1.71 20.81 -13.14
N ASN A 414 -0.54 20.64 -12.51
CA ASN A 414 0.56 21.59 -12.39
C ASN A 414 0.13 22.90 -11.69
N ASP A 415 -0.73 22.81 -10.67
CA ASP A 415 -1.16 23.94 -9.87
C ASP A 415 -0.23 24.23 -8.66
N GLY A 416 0.75 23.35 -8.44
CA GLY A 416 1.75 23.45 -7.38
C GLY A 416 1.34 22.76 -6.07
N TRP A 417 0.19 22.07 -6.03
CA TRP A 417 -0.26 21.28 -4.91
C TRP A 417 -0.26 19.80 -5.24
N LEU A 418 0.19 18.97 -4.31
CA LEU A 418 0.21 17.53 -4.51
C LEU A 418 -1.18 16.93 -4.35
N ASP A 419 -1.66 16.29 -5.39
CA ASP A 419 -2.88 15.51 -5.47
C ASP A 419 -2.63 14.06 -5.03
N ILE A 420 -3.70 13.25 -4.92
CA ILE A 420 -3.57 11.83 -4.60
C ILE A 420 -4.24 10.99 -5.67
N VAL A 421 -3.51 9.98 -6.17
CA VAL A 421 -4.08 8.89 -6.96
C VAL A 421 -4.00 7.59 -6.18
N ALA A 422 -5.04 6.76 -6.27
CA ALA A 422 -5.05 5.42 -5.69
C ALA A 422 -5.59 4.40 -6.71
N VAL A 423 -4.90 3.26 -6.82
CA VAL A 423 -5.39 2.11 -7.57
C VAL A 423 -6.01 1.11 -6.60
N ASN A 424 -7.18 0.61 -6.97
CA ASN A 424 -8.01 -0.20 -6.10
C ASN A 424 -8.27 -1.59 -6.68
N GLY A 425 -8.52 -2.55 -5.79
CA GLY A 425 -8.88 -3.92 -6.15
C GLY A 425 -9.09 -4.75 -4.90
N ALA A 426 -10.26 -5.32 -4.73
CA ALA A 426 -10.64 -6.07 -3.54
C ALA A 426 -9.70 -7.28 -3.29
N VAL A 427 -9.61 -7.69 -2.04
CA VAL A 427 -8.91 -8.92 -1.61
C VAL A 427 -9.91 -10.00 -1.17
N HIS A 428 -11.16 -9.62 -0.99
CA HIS A 428 -12.29 -10.51 -0.79
C HIS A 428 -13.30 -10.33 -1.93
N ASN A 429 -13.99 -11.41 -2.31
CA ASN A 429 -14.97 -11.33 -3.36
C ASN A 429 -16.07 -10.31 -3.02
N ILE A 430 -16.31 -9.36 -3.92
CA ILE A 430 -17.43 -8.44 -3.82
C ILE A 430 -18.70 -9.25 -4.11
N GLU A 431 -19.55 -9.40 -3.09
CA GLU A 431 -20.69 -10.32 -3.12
C GLU A 431 -21.69 -10.00 -4.24
N GLU A 432 -21.90 -8.72 -4.52
CA GLU A 432 -22.78 -8.25 -5.58
C GLU A 432 -22.26 -8.69 -6.97
N LEU A 433 -20.97 -8.57 -7.21
CA LEU A 433 -20.35 -9.01 -8.47
C LEU A 433 -20.38 -10.53 -8.60
N ARG A 434 -20.03 -11.22 -7.52
CA ARG A 434 -20.03 -12.68 -7.48
C ARG A 434 -21.45 -13.26 -7.71
N SER A 435 -22.45 -12.68 -7.06
CA SER A 435 -23.86 -13.10 -7.21
C SER A 435 -24.42 -12.81 -8.59
N ALA A 436 -23.90 -11.79 -9.28
CA ALA A 436 -24.18 -11.49 -10.66
C ALA A 436 -23.46 -12.42 -11.67
N GLY A 437 -22.58 -13.31 -11.17
CA GLY A 437 -21.78 -14.20 -12.02
C GLY A 437 -20.64 -13.51 -12.73
N ASP A 438 -20.16 -12.37 -12.19
CA ASP A 438 -19.00 -11.67 -12.75
C ASP A 438 -17.74 -12.56 -12.64
N PRO A 439 -16.98 -12.74 -13.73
CA PRO A 439 -15.80 -13.61 -13.72
C PRO A 439 -14.63 -12.99 -12.91
N HIS A 440 -14.69 -11.69 -12.57
CA HIS A 440 -13.64 -10.97 -11.86
C HIS A 440 -14.19 -10.21 -10.63
N PRO A 441 -14.71 -10.90 -9.61
CA PRO A 441 -15.44 -10.28 -8.50
C PRO A 441 -14.57 -9.46 -7.53
N LEU A 442 -13.32 -9.18 -7.90
CA LEU A 442 -12.37 -8.37 -7.12
C LEU A 442 -12.09 -6.99 -7.74
N HIS A 443 -12.65 -6.69 -8.93
CA HIS A 443 -12.32 -5.45 -9.63
C HIS A 443 -12.99 -4.22 -9.00
N GLN A 444 -12.25 -3.11 -8.96
CA GLN A 444 -12.70 -1.81 -8.46
C GLN A 444 -12.15 -0.69 -9.34
N LYS A 445 -12.71 0.52 -9.24
CA LYS A 445 -12.23 1.70 -9.97
C LYS A 445 -11.09 2.35 -9.24
N LYS A 446 -10.24 3.06 -9.99
CA LYS A 446 -9.20 3.96 -9.47
C LYS A 446 -9.85 5.20 -8.83
N GLN A 447 -9.12 5.92 -7.99
CA GLN A 447 -9.55 7.18 -7.40
C GLN A 447 -8.52 8.28 -7.65
N LEU A 448 -9.02 9.49 -7.85
CA LEU A 448 -8.23 10.72 -7.92
C LEU A 448 -8.82 11.71 -6.91
N PHE A 449 -7.96 12.30 -6.09
CA PHE A 449 -8.31 13.34 -5.15
C PHE A 449 -7.52 14.60 -5.50
N HIS A 450 -8.23 15.67 -5.87
CA HIS A 450 -7.64 16.97 -6.18
C HIS A 450 -7.41 17.77 -4.90
N ASN A 451 -6.19 18.28 -4.72
CA ASN A 451 -5.82 19.14 -3.61
C ASN A 451 -6.35 20.57 -3.85
N LEU A 452 -7.10 21.08 -2.91
CA LEU A 452 -7.71 22.43 -3.04
C LEU A 452 -6.79 23.59 -2.58
N GLY A 453 -5.51 23.31 -2.29
CA GLY A 453 -4.55 24.30 -1.83
C GLY A 453 -4.83 24.88 -0.43
N ASN A 454 -5.74 24.26 0.32
CA ASN A 454 -6.16 24.72 1.66
C ASN A 454 -6.11 23.59 2.70
N GLY A 455 -5.31 22.57 2.47
CA GLY A 455 -5.17 21.38 3.32
C GLY A 455 -6.34 20.41 3.19
N ARG A 456 -7.12 20.48 2.10
CA ARG A 456 -8.26 19.60 1.84
C ARG A 456 -8.23 19.07 0.41
N PHE A 457 -8.84 17.91 0.23
CA PHE A 457 -9.02 17.26 -1.06
C PHE A 457 -10.50 17.19 -1.46
N ALA A 458 -10.73 17.24 -2.76
CA ALA A 458 -12.01 16.90 -3.38
C ALA A 458 -11.83 15.64 -4.24
N GLU A 459 -12.75 14.70 -4.15
CA GLU A 459 -12.75 13.52 -5.04
C GLU A 459 -13.03 13.96 -6.48
N ALA A 460 -12.08 13.73 -7.39
CA ALA A 460 -12.07 14.23 -8.76
C ALA A 460 -12.14 13.10 -9.82
N THR A 461 -12.35 11.86 -9.41
CA THR A 461 -12.36 10.65 -10.25
C THR A 461 -13.27 10.77 -11.48
N ALA A 462 -14.46 11.37 -11.33
CA ALA A 462 -15.43 11.51 -12.41
C ALA A 462 -14.93 12.40 -13.57
N GLY A 463 -14.03 13.35 -13.28
CA GLY A 463 -13.42 14.25 -14.27
C GLY A 463 -12.08 13.78 -14.83
N ALA A 464 -11.51 12.70 -14.29
CA ALA A 464 -10.14 12.28 -14.57
C ALA A 464 -9.94 11.61 -15.95
N GLY A 465 -11.02 11.23 -16.63
CA GLY A 465 -10.98 10.57 -17.94
C GLY A 465 -11.51 9.13 -17.90
N LYS A 466 -11.68 8.56 -19.10
CA LYS A 466 -12.30 7.23 -19.27
C LYS A 466 -11.56 6.10 -18.54
N VAL A 467 -10.23 6.20 -18.40
CA VAL A 467 -9.39 5.20 -17.74
C VAL A 467 -9.73 5.05 -16.26
N PHE A 468 -10.20 6.10 -15.60
CA PHE A 468 -10.68 6.04 -14.22
C PHE A 468 -12.08 5.40 -14.08
N GLY A 469 -12.82 5.33 -15.19
CA GLY A 469 -14.08 4.59 -15.27
C GLY A 469 -13.91 3.07 -15.37
N LEU A 470 -12.71 2.59 -15.75
CA LEU A 470 -12.41 1.16 -15.85
C LEU A 470 -12.34 0.54 -14.46
N SER A 471 -12.94 -0.62 -14.33
CA SER A 471 -12.93 -1.42 -13.11
C SER A 471 -11.92 -2.55 -13.27
N GLU A 472 -10.88 -2.58 -12.44
CA GLU A 472 -9.72 -3.47 -12.56
C GLU A 472 -9.27 -3.94 -11.18
N VAL A 473 -8.30 -4.83 -11.13
CA VAL A 473 -7.68 -5.26 -9.87
C VAL A 473 -6.32 -4.56 -9.77
N GLY A 474 -6.35 -3.29 -9.32
CA GLY A 474 -5.15 -2.47 -9.15
C GLY A 474 -4.27 -2.98 -8.00
N ARG A 475 -2.93 -2.91 -8.17
CA ARG A 475 -1.93 -3.25 -7.14
C ARG A 475 -0.77 -2.26 -7.13
N GLY A 476 0.18 -2.38 -8.02
CA GLY A 476 1.30 -1.46 -8.13
C GLY A 476 0.94 -0.16 -8.83
N LEU A 477 1.58 0.93 -8.40
CA LEU A 477 1.49 2.25 -9.01
C LEU A 477 2.89 2.90 -8.98
N ALA A 478 3.26 3.54 -10.06
CA ALA A 478 4.48 4.34 -10.16
C ALA A 478 4.21 5.54 -11.07
N SER A 479 4.90 6.65 -10.81
CA SER A 479 4.88 7.87 -11.64
C SER A 479 6.30 8.31 -11.95
N GLY A 480 6.46 9.15 -13.00
CA GLY A 480 7.74 9.71 -13.37
C GLY A 480 7.65 10.66 -14.57
#